data_f07bf51c221a3ffcd3809c7baffab4f6
#
_entry.id   f07bf51c221a3ffcd3809c7baffab4f6
#
_cell.length_a   1.000
_cell.length_b   1.000
_cell.length_c   1.000
_cell.angle_alpha   90.00
_cell.angle_beta   90.00
_cell.angle_gamma   90.00
#
_symmetry.space_group_name_H-M   'P 1'
#
loop_
_entity.id
_entity.type
_entity.pdbx_description
1 polymer ?
#
loop_
_entity_poly.entity_id
_entity_poly.type
_entity_poly.pdbx_seq_one_letter_code
_entity_poly.pdbx_strand_id
1 'polypeptide(L)'
;MLRALGFTVTVAETDPVRALQALFAGHAVAPLADAVQGADLVMSATGVRDTITVDVLRSCAPDAVVAVAGGVDQEIAIDDALAAGASRSTVGPQAERFTFPDGHGVVVLDDGGCINITAAEGNPVEIMDLSFAAQLGAVRMLLERGDELPRAVVPIDPAVDQATARAALAAFGTRAEPPGSLAAQPAEREPDVRTRRFGDPA
;
A
#
# COMPACT_ATOMS: atom_id res chain seq x y z
N MET A 1 -1.19 -0.91 -12.07
CA MET A 1 -1.09 -2.27 -12.61
C MET A 1 -2.46 -2.82 -13.02
N LEU A 2 -3.47 -2.96 -12.16
CA LEU A 2 -4.81 -3.47 -12.53
C LEU A 2 -5.44 -2.72 -13.72
N ARG A 3 -5.39 -1.39 -13.76
CA ARG A 3 -5.87 -0.61 -14.92
C ARG A 3 -5.17 -0.97 -16.23
N ALA A 4 -3.87 -1.27 -16.20
CA ALA A 4 -3.14 -1.70 -17.39
C ALA A 4 -3.59 -3.08 -17.91
N LEU A 5 -4.23 -3.85 -17.05
CA LEU A 5 -4.87 -5.14 -17.39
C LEU A 5 -6.34 -4.99 -17.80
N GLY A 6 -6.86 -3.76 -17.90
CA GLY A 6 -8.22 -3.48 -18.34
C GLY A 6 -9.27 -3.40 -17.23
N PHE A 7 -8.87 -3.47 -15.95
CA PHE A 7 -9.81 -3.34 -14.84
C PHE A 7 -10.23 -1.87 -14.61
N THR A 8 -11.49 -1.67 -14.26
CA THR A 8 -11.95 -0.41 -13.68
C THR A 8 -11.57 -0.41 -12.20
N VAL A 9 -10.86 0.62 -11.74
CA VAL A 9 -10.38 0.71 -10.37
C VAL A 9 -10.93 1.96 -9.71
N THR A 10 -11.65 1.77 -8.61
CA THR A 10 -12.09 2.83 -7.70
C THR A 10 -11.32 2.71 -6.39
N VAL A 11 -10.82 3.81 -5.87
CA VAL A 11 -10.09 3.88 -4.61
C VAL A 11 -11.01 4.44 -3.53
N ALA A 12 -11.11 3.75 -2.40
CA ALA A 12 -11.72 4.26 -1.19
C ALA A 12 -10.60 4.63 -0.19
N GLU A 13 -10.57 5.89 0.23
CA GLU A 13 -9.55 6.42 1.12
C GLU A 13 -10.16 7.47 2.06
N THR A 14 -9.78 7.42 3.33
CA THR A 14 -10.27 8.34 4.36
C THR A 14 -9.43 9.62 4.48
N ASP A 15 -8.14 9.55 4.13
CA ASP A 15 -7.25 10.70 4.11
C ASP A 15 -7.48 11.50 2.81
N PRO A 16 -7.95 12.76 2.89
CA PRO A 16 -8.27 13.55 1.70
C PRO A 16 -7.04 13.85 0.84
N VAL A 17 -5.84 13.90 1.42
CA VAL A 17 -4.60 14.14 0.66
C VAL A 17 -4.28 12.89 -0.18
N ARG A 18 -4.38 11.71 0.40
CA ARG A 18 -4.17 10.44 -0.30
C ARG A 18 -5.25 10.19 -1.35
N ALA A 19 -6.51 10.51 -1.02
CA ALA A 19 -7.61 10.45 -1.97
C ALA A 19 -7.36 11.35 -3.20
N LEU A 20 -6.87 12.57 -2.98
CA LEU A 20 -6.49 13.49 -4.05
C LEU A 20 -5.30 12.96 -4.87
N GLN A 21 -4.31 12.34 -4.24
CA GLN A 21 -3.20 11.69 -4.93
C GLN A 21 -3.69 10.55 -5.84
N ALA A 22 -4.62 9.73 -5.35
CA ALA A 22 -5.23 8.67 -6.16
C ALA A 22 -5.99 9.25 -7.38
N LEU A 23 -6.72 10.35 -7.19
CA LEU A 23 -7.42 11.04 -8.26
C LEU A 23 -6.44 11.57 -9.32
N PHE A 24 -5.34 12.22 -8.91
CA PHE A 24 -4.30 12.70 -9.84
C PHE A 24 -3.53 11.56 -10.51
N ALA A 25 -3.45 10.39 -9.88
CA ALA A 25 -2.94 9.17 -10.51
C ALA A 25 -3.92 8.57 -11.54
N GLY A 26 -5.10 9.19 -11.71
CA GLY A 26 -6.11 8.83 -12.71
C GLY A 26 -7.07 7.73 -12.24
N HIS A 27 -7.22 7.51 -10.94
CA HIS A 27 -8.22 6.59 -10.39
C HIS A 27 -9.53 7.33 -10.09
N ALA A 28 -10.66 6.62 -10.18
CA ALA A 28 -11.88 7.08 -9.54
C ALA A 28 -11.69 7.01 -8.00
N VAL A 29 -12.31 7.95 -7.28
CA VAL A 29 -12.30 7.96 -5.82
C VAL A 29 -13.74 8.09 -5.34
N ALA A 30 -14.13 7.24 -4.39
CA ALA A 30 -15.47 7.25 -3.80
C ALA A 30 -15.43 6.79 -2.33
N PRO A 31 -16.45 7.12 -1.51
CA PRO A 31 -16.62 6.48 -0.22
C PRO A 31 -16.69 4.95 -0.36
N LEU A 32 -16.23 4.21 0.65
CA LEU A 32 -16.17 2.74 0.60
C LEU A 32 -17.56 2.13 0.28
N ALA A 33 -18.62 2.63 0.92
CA ALA A 33 -19.96 2.13 0.71
C ALA A 33 -20.46 2.25 -0.75
N ASP A 34 -19.99 3.27 -1.48
CA ASP A 34 -20.31 3.47 -2.90
C ASP A 34 -19.37 2.66 -3.80
N ALA A 35 -18.07 2.63 -3.43
CA ALA A 35 -17.04 1.96 -4.23
C ALA A 35 -17.24 0.44 -4.32
N VAL A 36 -17.82 -0.18 -3.30
CA VAL A 36 -18.04 -1.63 -3.24
C VAL A 36 -19.34 -2.10 -3.91
N GLN A 37 -20.24 -1.19 -4.29
CA GLN A 37 -21.50 -1.56 -4.93
C GLN A 37 -21.26 -2.32 -6.23
N GLY A 38 -21.58 -3.61 -6.22
CA GLY A 38 -21.38 -4.49 -7.38
C GLY A 38 -19.92 -4.69 -7.79
N ALA A 39 -18.96 -4.45 -6.90
CA ALA A 39 -17.55 -4.69 -7.18
C ALA A 39 -17.26 -6.20 -7.29
N ASP A 40 -16.56 -6.62 -8.34
CA ASP A 40 -16.14 -8.00 -8.58
C ASP A 40 -14.88 -8.38 -7.77
N LEU A 41 -14.08 -7.39 -7.40
CA LEU A 41 -12.86 -7.56 -6.61
C LEU A 41 -12.75 -6.42 -5.59
N VAL A 42 -12.59 -6.77 -4.34
CA VAL A 42 -12.24 -5.84 -3.25
C VAL A 42 -10.88 -6.19 -2.72
N MET A 43 -9.96 -5.24 -2.73
CA MET A 43 -8.62 -5.41 -2.17
C MET A 43 -8.41 -4.41 -1.03
N SER A 44 -8.37 -4.90 0.19
CA SER A 44 -8.05 -4.08 1.37
C SER A 44 -6.55 -3.95 1.56
N ALA A 45 -6.09 -2.75 1.88
CA ALA A 45 -4.69 -2.42 2.17
C ALA A 45 -4.60 -1.33 3.26
N THR A 46 -5.52 -1.39 4.23
CA THR A 46 -5.69 -0.33 5.22
C THR A 46 -4.84 -0.53 6.46
N GLY A 47 -4.49 -1.78 6.78
CA GLY A 47 -3.87 -2.15 8.05
C GLY A 47 -4.79 -1.92 9.25
N VAL A 48 -6.11 -1.81 9.03
CA VAL A 48 -7.11 -1.56 10.07
C VAL A 48 -8.07 -2.74 10.13
N ARG A 49 -8.21 -3.29 11.34
CA ARG A 49 -9.11 -4.40 11.63
C ARG A 49 -10.55 -4.08 11.22
N ASP A 50 -11.25 -5.09 10.70
CA ASP A 50 -12.67 -5.05 10.37
C ASP A 50 -13.07 -3.89 9.41
N THR A 51 -12.14 -3.41 8.58
CA THR A 51 -12.45 -2.40 7.55
C THR A 51 -13.48 -2.93 6.55
N ILE A 52 -13.38 -4.20 6.18
CA ILE A 52 -14.33 -4.87 5.29
C ILE A 52 -15.39 -5.55 6.17
N THR A 53 -16.43 -4.80 6.48
CA THR A 53 -17.56 -5.23 7.32
C THR A 53 -18.48 -6.20 6.58
N VAL A 54 -19.42 -6.81 7.32
CA VAL A 54 -20.49 -7.64 6.74
C VAL A 54 -21.31 -6.88 5.68
N ASP A 55 -21.62 -5.62 5.93
CA ASP A 55 -22.37 -4.79 4.97
C ASP A 55 -21.59 -4.57 3.69
N VAL A 56 -20.27 -4.37 3.79
CA VAL A 56 -19.36 -4.27 2.63
C VAL A 56 -19.39 -5.58 1.84
N LEU A 57 -19.22 -6.73 2.51
CA LEU A 57 -19.26 -8.03 1.86
C LEU A 57 -20.58 -8.28 1.10
N ARG A 58 -21.70 -7.86 1.69
CA ARG A 58 -23.03 -8.02 1.08
C ARG A 58 -23.34 -7.02 -0.03
N SER A 59 -22.57 -5.95 -0.13
CA SER A 59 -22.71 -4.92 -1.18
C SER A 59 -21.93 -5.23 -2.44
N CYS A 60 -20.99 -6.15 -2.39
CA CYS A 60 -20.20 -6.60 -3.53
C CYS A 60 -21.06 -7.37 -4.55
N ALA A 61 -20.53 -7.59 -5.75
CA ALA A 61 -21.16 -8.50 -6.70
C ALA A 61 -21.23 -9.94 -6.11
N PRO A 62 -22.25 -10.74 -6.50
CA PRO A 62 -22.23 -12.16 -6.16
C PRO A 62 -20.94 -12.82 -6.62
N ASP A 63 -20.34 -13.63 -5.74
CA ASP A 63 -19.04 -14.28 -5.95
C ASP A 63 -17.84 -13.35 -6.13
N ALA A 64 -17.98 -12.08 -5.71
CA ALA A 64 -16.85 -11.16 -5.67
C ALA A 64 -15.68 -11.73 -4.87
N VAL A 65 -14.48 -11.48 -5.35
CA VAL A 65 -13.26 -11.86 -4.65
C VAL A 65 -12.86 -10.76 -3.66
N VAL A 66 -12.61 -11.14 -2.42
CA VAL A 66 -12.16 -10.23 -1.36
C VAL A 66 -10.80 -10.68 -0.86
N ALA A 67 -9.84 -9.77 -0.85
CA ALA A 67 -8.45 -10.05 -0.51
C ALA A 67 -7.85 -8.92 0.34
N VAL A 68 -6.85 -9.26 1.12
CA VAL A 68 -6.06 -8.31 1.91
C VAL A 68 -4.64 -8.25 1.35
N ALA A 69 -4.18 -7.05 1.02
CA ALA A 69 -2.80 -6.76 0.64
C ALA A 69 -2.08 -5.89 1.69
N GLY A 70 -2.68 -5.73 2.85
CA GLY A 70 -2.11 -5.04 4.01
C GLY A 70 -1.17 -5.92 4.82
N GLY A 71 -0.59 -5.36 5.86
CA GLY A 71 0.29 -6.09 6.78
C GLY A 71 -0.37 -6.54 8.09
N VAL A 72 -1.66 -6.34 8.24
CA VAL A 72 -2.43 -6.70 9.43
C VAL A 72 -3.49 -7.72 9.04
N ASP A 73 -3.44 -8.87 9.70
CA ASP A 73 -4.50 -9.86 9.63
C ASP A 73 -5.82 -9.28 10.19
N GLN A 74 -6.94 -9.81 9.71
CA GLN A 74 -8.29 -9.45 10.18
C GLN A 74 -8.80 -8.08 9.70
N GLU A 75 -8.40 -7.63 8.53
CA GLU A 75 -9.05 -6.48 7.88
C GLU A 75 -10.48 -6.82 7.39
N ILE A 76 -10.78 -8.11 7.18
CA ILE A 76 -12.11 -8.62 6.83
C ILE A 76 -12.79 -9.14 8.10
N ALA A 77 -14.02 -8.69 8.37
CA ALA A 77 -14.82 -9.09 9.53
C ALA A 77 -15.41 -10.50 9.35
N ILE A 78 -14.54 -11.52 9.29
CA ILE A 78 -14.91 -12.92 9.05
C ILE A 78 -15.76 -13.47 10.20
N ASP A 79 -15.37 -13.19 11.45
CA ASP A 79 -16.11 -13.65 12.64
C ASP A 79 -17.52 -13.08 12.66
N ASP A 80 -17.67 -11.80 12.29
CA ASP A 80 -18.98 -11.15 12.20
C ASP A 80 -19.82 -11.73 11.05
N ALA A 81 -19.20 -12.07 9.91
CA ALA A 81 -19.90 -12.74 8.81
C ALA A 81 -20.45 -14.12 9.25
N LEU A 82 -19.66 -14.91 9.97
CA LEU A 82 -20.08 -16.19 10.53
C LEU A 82 -21.18 -16.00 11.59
N ALA A 83 -21.04 -15.01 12.47
CA ALA A 83 -22.07 -14.65 13.46
C ALA A 83 -23.37 -14.17 12.80
N ALA A 84 -23.30 -13.53 11.62
CA ALA A 84 -24.45 -13.15 10.80
C ALA A 84 -25.07 -14.34 10.05
N GLY A 85 -24.59 -15.56 10.29
CA GLY A 85 -25.13 -16.80 9.72
C GLY A 85 -24.56 -17.20 8.37
N ALA A 86 -23.45 -16.59 7.93
CA ALA A 86 -22.77 -17.04 6.72
C ALA A 86 -22.22 -18.45 6.91
N SER A 87 -22.39 -19.31 5.92
CA SER A 87 -21.72 -20.61 5.84
C SER A 87 -20.41 -20.49 5.08
N ARG A 88 -19.42 -21.28 5.46
CA ARG A 88 -18.07 -21.29 4.88
C ARG A 88 -17.88 -22.59 4.08
N SER A 89 -17.33 -22.49 2.87
CA SER A 89 -17.00 -23.65 2.04
C SER A 89 -15.74 -23.40 1.23
N THR A 90 -14.85 -24.39 1.14
CA THR A 90 -13.63 -24.31 0.33
C THR A 90 -13.97 -24.41 -1.15
N VAL A 91 -13.51 -23.44 -1.96
CA VAL A 91 -13.75 -23.40 -3.41
C VAL A 91 -12.46 -23.53 -4.22
N GLY A 92 -11.30 -23.44 -3.56
CA GLY A 92 -9.99 -23.60 -4.19
C GLY A 92 -8.87 -23.59 -3.17
N PRO A 93 -7.61 -23.77 -3.61
CA PRO A 93 -6.46 -23.54 -2.73
C PRO A 93 -6.50 -22.11 -2.17
N GLN A 94 -6.44 -21.96 -0.85
CA GLN A 94 -6.45 -20.66 -0.18
C GLN A 94 -7.65 -19.78 -0.58
N ALA A 95 -8.78 -20.37 -0.99
CA ALA A 95 -9.98 -19.65 -1.39
C ALA A 95 -11.22 -20.28 -0.74
N GLU A 96 -11.97 -19.50 -0.03
CA GLU A 96 -13.16 -19.91 0.68
C GLU A 96 -14.34 -19.03 0.34
N ARG A 97 -15.46 -19.65 0.08
CA ARG A 97 -16.72 -18.97 -0.17
C ARG A 97 -17.50 -18.81 1.13
N PHE A 98 -17.86 -17.60 1.44
CA PHE A 98 -18.82 -17.24 2.49
C PHE A 98 -20.18 -17.00 1.86
N THR A 99 -21.18 -17.79 2.23
CA THR A 99 -22.55 -17.68 1.70
C THR A 99 -23.48 -17.29 2.81
N PHE A 100 -24.11 -16.13 2.68
CA PHE A 100 -25.09 -15.60 3.61
C PHE A 100 -26.43 -16.31 3.48
N PRO A 101 -27.34 -16.21 4.51
CA PRO A 101 -28.63 -16.91 4.52
C PRO A 101 -29.56 -16.54 3.34
N ASP A 102 -29.38 -15.37 2.74
CA ASP A 102 -30.12 -14.91 1.56
C ASP A 102 -29.59 -15.48 0.23
N GLY A 103 -28.49 -16.27 0.29
CA GLY A 103 -27.83 -16.86 -0.87
C GLY A 103 -26.73 -15.99 -1.49
N HIS A 104 -26.60 -14.73 -1.05
CA HIS A 104 -25.46 -13.92 -1.47
C HIS A 104 -24.15 -14.54 -0.99
N GLY A 105 -23.13 -14.53 -1.83
CA GLY A 105 -21.81 -15.11 -1.48
C GLY A 105 -20.66 -14.28 -2.00
N VAL A 106 -19.54 -14.33 -1.28
CA VAL A 106 -18.26 -13.75 -1.67
C VAL A 106 -17.14 -14.79 -1.47
N VAL A 107 -16.06 -14.66 -2.22
CA VAL A 107 -14.88 -15.52 -2.09
C VAL A 107 -13.78 -14.75 -1.37
N VAL A 108 -13.41 -15.20 -0.19
CA VAL A 108 -12.30 -14.62 0.59
C VAL A 108 -11.04 -15.42 0.31
N LEU A 109 -9.96 -14.71 -0.04
CA LEU A 109 -8.66 -15.34 -0.24
C LEU A 109 -7.90 -15.46 1.08
N ASP A 110 -7.28 -16.63 1.27
CA ASP A 110 -6.34 -16.95 2.35
C ASP A 110 -6.87 -16.58 3.75
N ASP A 111 -8.14 -16.85 4.00
CA ASP A 111 -8.80 -16.55 5.27
C ASP A 111 -8.65 -15.09 5.74
N GLY A 112 -8.54 -14.15 4.80
CA GLY A 112 -8.28 -12.74 5.09
C GLY A 112 -6.83 -12.42 5.42
N GLY A 113 -5.91 -13.35 5.26
CA GLY A 113 -4.47 -13.14 5.41
C GLY A 113 -3.88 -12.22 4.34
N CYS A 114 -2.65 -11.79 4.54
CA CYS A 114 -1.92 -10.89 3.64
C CYS A 114 -1.42 -11.65 2.41
N ILE A 115 -2.22 -11.66 1.35
CA ILE A 115 -2.03 -12.53 0.17
C ILE A 115 -0.68 -12.39 -0.53
N ASN A 116 -0.02 -11.23 -0.44
CA ASN A 116 1.31 -11.04 -1.01
C ASN A 116 2.40 -11.87 -0.32
N ILE A 117 2.14 -12.34 0.90
CA ILE A 117 3.07 -13.17 1.68
C ILE A 117 2.55 -14.61 1.76
N THR A 118 1.26 -14.79 2.06
CA THR A 118 0.70 -16.11 2.39
C THR A 118 0.23 -16.88 1.17
N ALA A 119 -0.16 -16.18 0.11
CA ALA A 119 -0.68 -16.76 -1.15
C ALA A 119 0.17 -16.41 -2.39
N ALA A 120 1.29 -15.71 -2.21
CA ALA A 120 2.22 -15.32 -3.26
C ALA A 120 3.68 -15.49 -2.79
N GLU A 121 4.63 -15.13 -3.63
CA GLU A 121 6.08 -15.33 -3.36
C GLU A 121 6.68 -14.30 -2.38
N GLY A 122 5.88 -13.36 -1.88
CA GLY A 122 6.36 -12.26 -1.04
C GLY A 122 7.06 -11.15 -1.83
N ASN A 123 7.90 -10.40 -1.14
CA ASN A 123 8.67 -9.34 -1.78
C ASN A 123 9.88 -9.91 -2.53
N PRO A 124 10.24 -9.38 -3.72
CA PRO A 124 11.45 -9.77 -4.42
C PRO A 124 12.69 -9.61 -3.52
N VAL A 125 13.63 -10.56 -3.63
CA VAL A 125 14.85 -10.57 -2.82
C VAL A 125 15.65 -9.28 -2.97
N GLU A 126 15.71 -8.71 -4.17
CA GLU A 126 16.42 -7.48 -4.47
C GLU A 126 15.87 -6.27 -3.68
N ILE A 127 14.58 -6.26 -3.41
CA ILE A 127 13.94 -5.22 -2.58
C ILE A 127 14.21 -5.49 -1.10
N MET A 128 14.17 -6.76 -0.69
CA MET A 128 14.43 -7.14 0.70
C MET A 128 15.89 -6.90 1.09
N ASP A 129 16.85 -7.13 0.18
CA ASP A 129 18.27 -6.82 0.41
C ASP A 129 18.49 -5.34 0.72
N LEU A 130 17.82 -4.44 0.01
CA LEU A 130 17.89 -3.00 0.30
C LEU A 130 17.32 -2.66 1.68
N SER A 131 16.18 -3.26 2.02
CA SER A 131 15.54 -3.09 3.33
C SER A 131 16.45 -3.59 4.46
N PHE A 132 17.03 -4.78 4.31
CA PHE A 132 17.95 -5.34 5.32
C PHE A 132 19.24 -4.54 5.44
N ALA A 133 19.79 -4.05 4.33
CA ALA A 133 20.97 -3.19 4.36
C ALA A 133 20.71 -1.89 5.14
N ALA A 134 19.56 -1.27 4.95
CA ALA A 134 19.15 -0.10 5.72
C ALA A 134 18.94 -0.42 7.20
N GLN A 135 18.31 -1.56 7.53
CA GLN A 135 18.17 -2.04 8.91
C GLN A 135 19.50 -2.29 9.60
N LEU A 136 20.44 -2.94 8.91
CA LEU A 136 21.81 -3.14 9.43
C LEU A 136 22.53 -1.82 9.65
N GLY A 137 22.32 -0.83 8.77
CA GLY A 137 22.82 0.52 8.96
C GLY A 137 22.25 1.20 10.21
N ALA A 138 20.95 1.00 10.50
CA ALA A 138 20.34 1.49 11.73
C ALA A 138 20.91 0.82 12.97
N VAL A 139 21.12 -0.51 12.95
CA VAL A 139 21.76 -1.24 14.05
C VAL A 139 23.17 -0.70 14.28
N ARG A 140 23.95 -0.49 13.23
CA ARG A 140 25.30 0.09 13.32
C ARG A 140 25.26 1.49 13.94
N MET A 141 24.35 2.35 13.52
CA MET A 141 24.17 3.68 14.10
C MET A 141 23.88 3.60 15.61
N LEU A 142 23.06 2.65 16.05
CA LEU A 142 22.77 2.43 17.47
C LEU A 142 24.01 1.96 18.24
N LEU A 143 24.82 1.06 17.66
CA LEU A 143 26.05 0.57 18.30
C LEU A 143 27.13 1.66 18.40
N GLU A 144 27.23 2.53 17.42
CA GLU A 144 28.26 3.58 17.37
C GLU A 144 27.85 4.84 18.15
N ARG A 145 26.57 5.17 18.25
CA ARG A 145 26.07 6.45 18.76
C ARG A 145 24.89 6.30 19.73
N GLY A 146 24.56 5.11 20.18
CA GLY A 146 23.36 4.86 21.00
C GLY A 146 23.31 5.71 22.28
N ASP A 147 24.46 5.95 22.91
CA ASP A 147 24.54 6.78 24.13
C ASP A 147 24.25 8.27 23.88
N GLU A 148 24.38 8.73 22.64
CA GLU A 148 24.12 10.12 22.22
C GLU A 148 22.67 10.33 21.78
N LEU A 149 21.95 9.24 21.46
CA LEU A 149 20.61 9.30 20.92
C LEU A 149 19.55 9.48 22.01
N PRO A 150 18.50 10.25 21.75
CA PRO A 150 17.38 10.37 22.69
C PRO A 150 16.64 9.02 22.81
N ARG A 151 16.02 8.76 23.96
CA ARG A 151 15.14 7.59 24.17
C ARG A 151 13.80 7.78 23.48
N ALA A 152 13.80 7.83 22.16
CA ALA A 152 12.66 8.07 21.29
C ALA A 152 12.85 7.36 19.96
N VAL A 153 11.83 7.39 19.10
CA VAL A 153 11.96 6.99 17.70
C VAL A 153 12.84 8.02 17.00
N VAL A 154 13.98 7.57 16.47
CA VAL A 154 14.96 8.42 15.80
C VAL A 154 15.02 8.02 14.32
N PRO A 155 14.96 8.97 13.38
CA PRO A 155 15.19 8.68 11.98
C PRO A 155 16.59 8.10 11.75
N ILE A 156 16.70 7.17 10.79
CA ILE A 156 18.00 6.71 10.32
C ILE A 156 18.78 7.87 9.71
N ASP A 157 20.12 7.86 9.87
CA ASP A 157 20.99 8.86 9.25
C ASP A 157 20.85 8.77 7.71
N PRO A 158 20.52 9.88 7.02
CA PRO A 158 20.43 9.90 5.56
C PRO A 158 21.67 9.40 4.83
N ALA A 159 22.83 9.46 5.47
CA ALA A 159 24.08 8.91 4.93
C ALA A 159 24.03 7.38 4.78
N VAL A 160 23.28 6.69 5.63
CA VAL A 160 23.07 5.23 5.55
C VAL A 160 22.27 4.89 4.32
N ASP A 161 21.14 5.57 4.09
CA ASP A 161 20.31 5.37 2.91
C ASP A 161 21.08 5.64 1.62
N GLN A 162 21.84 6.73 1.58
CA GLN A 162 22.67 7.05 0.43
C GLN A 162 23.79 6.04 0.19
N ALA A 163 24.40 5.50 1.24
CA ALA A 163 25.43 4.47 1.13
C ALA A 163 24.83 3.16 0.58
N THR A 164 23.68 2.75 1.11
CA THR A 164 22.93 1.57 0.65
C THR A 164 22.54 1.72 -0.82
N ALA A 165 21.98 2.88 -1.20
CA ALA A 165 21.58 3.13 -2.59
C ALA A 165 22.77 3.12 -3.55
N ARG A 166 23.92 3.71 -3.17
CA ARG A 166 25.12 3.67 -4.00
C ARG A 166 25.67 2.25 -4.18
N ALA A 167 25.69 1.46 -3.10
CA ALA A 167 26.13 0.06 -3.16
C ALA A 167 25.20 -0.76 -4.08
N ALA A 168 23.91 -0.58 -3.98
CA ALA A 168 22.93 -1.25 -4.84
C ALA A 168 23.10 -0.86 -6.31
N LEU A 169 23.22 0.44 -6.62
CA LEU A 169 23.47 0.90 -7.99
C LEU A 169 24.75 0.29 -8.57
N ALA A 170 25.81 0.20 -7.76
CA ALA A 170 27.06 -0.45 -8.19
C ALA A 170 26.85 -1.94 -8.46
N ALA A 171 26.08 -2.65 -7.64
CA ALA A 171 25.75 -4.06 -7.84
C ALA A 171 24.92 -4.28 -9.13
N PHE A 172 24.06 -3.34 -9.50
CA PHE A 172 23.32 -3.35 -10.75
C PHE A 172 24.13 -2.82 -11.96
N GLY A 173 25.43 -2.56 -11.78
CA GLY A 173 26.29 -2.09 -12.87
C GLY A 173 26.05 -0.65 -13.31
N THR A 174 25.42 0.16 -12.46
CA THR A 174 25.14 1.57 -12.72
C THR A 174 25.57 2.47 -11.56
N ARG A 175 25.40 3.77 -11.70
CA ARG A 175 25.72 4.74 -10.65
C ARG A 175 24.90 6.02 -10.82
N ALA A 176 24.64 6.69 -9.70
CA ALA A 176 24.05 8.02 -9.73
C ALA A 176 25.08 9.08 -10.13
N GLU A 177 24.63 10.16 -10.70
CA GLU A 177 25.44 11.34 -10.94
C GLU A 177 25.99 11.91 -9.62
N PRO A 178 27.31 12.24 -9.51
CA PRO A 178 27.84 12.82 -8.29
C PRO A 178 27.18 14.16 -7.96
N PRO A 179 26.98 14.49 -6.68
CA PRO A 179 26.50 15.81 -6.27
C PRO A 179 27.40 16.91 -6.84
N GLY A 180 26.81 17.91 -7.50
CA GLY A 180 27.53 19.04 -8.09
C GLY A 180 28.15 18.80 -9.46
N SER A 181 27.98 17.62 -10.06
CA SER A 181 28.41 17.33 -11.43
C SER A 181 27.52 18.00 -12.48
N LEU A 182 26.26 18.25 -12.17
CA LEU A 182 25.43 19.12 -12.97
C LEU A 182 25.88 20.56 -12.72
N ALA A 183 26.22 21.28 -13.79
CA ALA A 183 26.60 22.69 -13.70
C ALA A 183 25.62 23.38 -12.76
N ALA A 184 26.15 24.10 -11.75
CA ALA A 184 25.35 24.78 -10.75
C ALA A 184 24.24 25.56 -11.49
N GLN A 185 23.01 25.18 -11.30
CA GLN A 185 21.92 25.99 -11.81
C GLN A 185 22.06 27.35 -11.15
N PRO A 186 22.01 28.46 -11.91
CA PRO A 186 22.12 29.78 -11.32
C PRO A 186 21.14 29.88 -10.15
N ALA A 187 21.60 30.36 -9.00
CA ALA A 187 20.78 30.50 -7.79
C ALA A 187 19.56 31.43 -7.97
N GLU A 188 19.48 32.09 -9.09
CA GLU A 188 18.37 32.94 -9.51
C GLU A 188 17.65 32.32 -10.71
N ARG A 189 16.83 31.30 -10.48
CA ARG A 189 15.66 31.17 -11.32
C ARG A 189 14.63 32.18 -10.81
N GLU A 190 14.26 33.14 -11.65
CA GLU A 190 13.00 33.86 -11.49
C GLU A 190 11.90 32.85 -11.12
N PRO A 191 11.00 33.18 -10.19
CA PRO A 191 9.93 32.29 -9.77
C PRO A 191 9.23 31.76 -11.02
N ASP A 192 9.18 30.44 -11.13
CA ASP A 192 8.60 29.72 -12.27
C ASP A 192 7.23 30.34 -12.58
N VAL A 193 6.99 30.62 -13.86
CA VAL A 193 5.74 31.20 -14.39
C VAL A 193 4.49 30.44 -13.88
N ARG A 194 4.65 29.22 -13.39
CA ARG A 194 3.60 28.43 -12.73
C ARG A 194 3.13 29.01 -11.39
N THR A 195 3.98 29.72 -10.65
CA THR A 195 3.57 30.41 -9.41
C THR A 195 2.78 31.68 -9.67
N ARG A 196 2.87 32.27 -10.87
CA ARG A 196 2.07 33.44 -11.26
C ARG A 196 0.62 33.12 -11.65
N ARG A 197 0.25 31.83 -11.80
CA ARG A 197 -1.13 31.44 -12.20
C ARG A 197 -2.12 31.32 -11.05
N PHE A 198 -1.68 31.38 -9.80
CA PHE A 198 -2.53 31.13 -8.63
C PHE A 198 -2.36 32.15 -7.51
N GLY A 199 -2.43 33.45 -7.81
CA GLY A 199 -2.76 34.35 -6.74
C GLY A 199 -1.98 35.60 -6.48
N ASP A 200 -1.68 36.41 -7.48
CA ASP A 200 -1.51 37.84 -7.25
C ASP A 200 -2.63 38.59 -7.97
N PRO A 201 -3.50 39.30 -7.23
CA PRO A 201 -4.38 40.27 -7.84
C PRO A 201 -3.54 41.43 -8.39
N ALA A 202 -3.87 41.84 -9.58
CA ALA A 202 -3.30 43.01 -10.26
C ALA A 202 -3.52 44.30 -9.44
#